data_3ebb8ab133b1fada2a1ab41f94e01710
#
_entry.id   3ebb8ab133b1fada2a1ab41f94e01710
#
_cell.length_a   1.000
_cell.length_b   1.000
_cell.length_c   1.000
_cell.angle_alpha   90.00
_cell.angle_beta   90.00
_cell.angle_gamma   90.00
#
_symmetry.space_group_name_H-M   'P 1'
#
loop_
_entity.id
_entity.type
_entity.pdbx_description
1 polymer ?
#
loop_
_entity_poly.entity_id
_entity_poly.type
_entity_poly.pdbx_seq_one_letter_code
_entity_poly.pdbx_strand_id
1 'polypeptide(L)'
;MKKGIYMTTHIIYRKAVESDRQAVYPLAKSLATSFEVNEADFSSVFKSVVEDPNADMLVAEKDQQPIGYVFVLHHPAFYANGIISWVEELFVLEEYRGQSIGKHLMEEAEKQSKARGAKLIALATRRADQFYKAIGYSESATYFKKNFV
;
A
#
# COMPACT_ATOMS: atom_id res chain seq x y z
N MET A 1 -3.83 41.45 14.99
CA MET A 1 -3.07 40.21 15.19
C MET A 1 -3.39 39.27 14.03
N LYS A 2 -2.46 39.16 13.08
CA LYS A 2 -2.63 38.24 11.97
C LYS A 2 -2.38 36.83 12.52
N LYS A 3 -3.46 36.06 12.69
CA LYS A 3 -3.34 34.64 12.91
C LYS A 3 -2.68 34.07 11.65
N GLY A 4 -1.42 33.68 11.75
CA GLY A 4 -0.77 32.94 10.70
C GLY A 4 -1.63 31.73 10.41
N ILE A 5 -2.04 31.56 9.16
CA ILE A 5 -2.70 30.34 8.71
C ILE A 5 -1.60 29.28 8.73
N TYR A 6 -1.50 28.56 9.84
CA TYR A 6 -0.73 27.34 9.85
C TYR A 6 -1.47 26.35 8.97
N MET A 7 -1.05 26.24 7.73
CA MET A 7 -1.42 25.11 6.89
C MET A 7 -0.78 23.87 7.49
N THR A 8 -1.45 23.29 8.49
CA THR A 8 -1.10 21.95 8.91
C THR A 8 -1.45 21.05 7.74
N THR A 9 -0.40 20.62 7.02
CA THR A 9 -0.53 19.65 5.95
C THR A 9 -0.85 18.30 6.59
N HIS A 10 -2.12 18.11 6.95
CA HIS A 10 -2.59 16.84 7.48
C HIS A 10 -2.63 15.80 6.38
N ILE A 11 -1.92 14.72 6.61
CA ILE A 11 -2.05 13.51 5.82
C ILE A 11 -3.18 12.68 6.45
N ILE A 12 -4.17 12.34 5.65
CA ILE A 12 -5.28 11.49 6.06
C ILE A 12 -5.02 10.09 5.51
N TYR A 13 -5.09 9.09 6.37
CA TYR A 13 -4.96 7.69 5.99
C TYR A 13 -6.34 7.06 6.04
N ARG A 14 -6.83 6.55 4.91
CA ARG A 14 -8.18 6.02 4.79
C ARG A 14 -8.27 4.90 3.77
N LYS A 15 -9.37 4.17 3.80
CA LYS A 15 -9.66 3.19 2.75
C LYS A 15 -9.91 3.91 1.42
N ALA A 16 -9.40 3.31 0.35
CA ALA A 16 -9.68 3.78 -1.00
C ALA A 16 -11.13 3.49 -1.36
N VAL A 17 -11.71 4.38 -2.15
CA VAL A 17 -13.02 4.22 -2.76
C VAL A 17 -12.88 4.27 -4.27
N GLU A 18 -13.92 3.86 -5.01
CA GLU A 18 -13.87 3.77 -6.48
C GLU A 18 -13.47 5.10 -7.13
N SER A 19 -13.87 6.23 -6.55
CA SER A 19 -13.52 7.56 -7.07
C SER A 19 -12.03 7.91 -6.94
N ASP A 20 -11.25 7.15 -6.18
CA ASP A 20 -9.81 7.34 -6.08
C ASP A 20 -9.04 6.78 -7.28
N ARG A 21 -9.69 6.02 -8.12
CA ARG A 21 -9.08 5.31 -9.25
C ARG A 21 -8.20 6.20 -10.13
N GLN A 22 -8.70 7.37 -10.53
CA GLN A 22 -7.95 8.26 -11.41
C GLN A 22 -6.69 8.81 -10.77
N ALA A 23 -6.73 9.12 -9.48
CA ALA A 23 -5.58 9.64 -8.75
C ALA A 23 -4.55 8.53 -8.43
N VAL A 24 -5.01 7.31 -8.18
CA VAL A 24 -4.12 6.17 -7.88
C VAL A 24 -3.45 5.61 -9.14
N TYR A 25 -4.10 5.70 -10.29
CA TYR A 25 -3.55 5.15 -11.54
C TYR A 25 -2.11 5.60 -11.83
N PRO A 26 -1.78 6.89 -11.85
CA PRO A 26 -0.40 7.31 -12.10
C PRO A 26 0.58 6.85 -11.02
N LEU A 27 0.13 6.69 -9.78
CA LEU A 27 0.96 6.16 -8.69
C LEU A 27 1.33 4.69 -8.96
N ALA A 28 0.33 3.89 -9.28
CA ALA A 28 0.53 2.47 -9.59
C ALA A 28 1.41 2.30 -10.85
N LYS A 29 1.22 3.14 -11.84
CA LYS A 29 2.04 3.16 -13.06
C LYS A 29 3.51 3.46 -12.74
N SER A 30 3.77 4.39 -11.82
CA SER A 30 5.12 4.74 -11.39
C SER A 30 5.82 3.63 -10.60
N LEU A 31 5.06 2.86 -9.83
CA LEU A 31 5.60 1.74 -9.04
C LEU A 31 5.97 0.55 -9.93
N ALA A 32 5.18 0.27 -10.96
CA ALA A 32 5.30 -0.93 -11.76
C ALA A 32 6.64 -1.02 -12.51
N THR A 33 7.29 -2.17 -12.43
CA THR A 33 8.56 -2.43 -13.13
C THR A 33 8.47 -3.60 -14.11
N SER A 34 7.59 -4.56 -13.87
CA SER A 34 7.47 -5.79 -14.67
C SER A 34 6.57 -5.64 -15.88
N PHE A 35 5.57 -4.79 -15.78
CA PHE A 35 4.57 -4.54 -16.82
C PHE A 35 4.32 -3.05 -16.97
N GLU A 36 3.91 -2.64 -18.15
CA GLU A 36 3.37 -1.31 -18.36
C GLU A 36 1.89 -1.32 -17.97
N VAL A 37 1.54 -0.54 -16.94
CA VAL A 37 0.17 -0.46 -16.45
C VAL A 37 -0.67 0.38 -17.39
N ASN A 38 -1.71 -0.21 -17.98
CA ASN A 38 -2.66 0.51 -18.83
C ASN A 38 -3.94 0.84 -18.06
N GLU A 39 -4.60 1.91 -18.48
CA GLU A 39 -5.74 2.46 -17.73
C GLU A 39 -6.93 1.51 -17.68
N ALA A 40 -7.24 0.80 -18.78
CA ALA A 40 -8.40 -0.09 -18.84
C ALA A 40 -8.26 -1.28 -17.87
N ASP A 41 -7.12 -1.96 -17.91
CA ASP A 41 -6.85 -3.09 -17.02
C ASP A 41 -6.72 -2.62 -15.58
N PHE A 42 -6.02 -1.51 -15.33
CA PHE A 42 -5.92 -0.93 -14.01
C PHE A 42 -7.31 -0.64 -13.43
N SER A 43 -8.20 -0.04 -14.19
CA SER A 43 -9.55 0.31 -13.74
C SER A 43 -10.35 -0.91 -13.30
N SER A 44 -10.26 -1.99 -14.07
CA SER A 44 -10.93 -3.26 -13.76
C SER A 44 -10.36 -3.89 -12.50
N VAL A 45 -9.03 -3.95 -12.39
CA VAL A 45 -8.34 -4.52 -11.21
C VAL A 45 -8.61 -3.66 -9.98
N PHE A 46 -8.54 -2.34 -10.10
CA PHE A 46 -8.80 -1.43 -8.97
C PHE A 46 -10.20 -1.62 -8.39
N LYS A 47 -11.20 -1.69 -9.25
CA LYS A 47 -12.57 -1.97 -8.83
C LYS A 47 -12.67 -3.29 -8.07
N SER A 48 -12.06 -4.33 -8.60
CA SER A 48 -12.01 -5.65 -7.99
C SER A 48 -11.37 -5.60 -6.59
N VAL A 49 -10.28 -4.85 -6.44
CA VAL A 49 -9.57 -4.70 -5.16
C VAL A 49 -10.40 -3.95 -4.12
N VAL A 50 -11.01 -2.82 -4.50
CA VAL A 50 -11.84 -2.03 -3.55
C VAL A 50 -13.07 -2.80 -3.09
N GLU A 51 -13.60 -3.70 -3.91
CA GLU A 51 -14.77 -4.53 -3.61
C GLU A 51 -14.41 -5.84 -2.89
N ASP A 52 -13.13 -6.21 -2.84
CA ASP A 52 -12.71 -7.49 -2.27
C ASP A 52 -12.71 -7.42 -0.73
N PRO A 53 -13.54 -8.25 -0.04
CA PRO A 53 -13.56 -8.28 1.42
C PRO A 53 -12.26 -8.80 2.04
N ASN A 54 -11.40 -9.46 1.27
CA ASN A 54 -10.11 -9.99 1.70
C ASN A 54 -8.93 -9.10 1.33
N ALA A 55 -9.20 -7.87 0.92
CA ALA A 55 -8.18 -6.88 0.60
C ALA A 55 -8.38 -5.61 1.40
N ASP A 56 -7.28 -4.94 1.69
CA ASP A 56 -7.29 -3.57 2.19
C ASP A 56 -6.48 -2.71 1.22
N MET A 57 -7.14 -1.76 0.59
CA MET A 57 -6.52 -0.73 -0.22
C MET A 57 -6.64 0.58 0.55
N LEU A 58 -5.50 1.09 1.03
CA LEU A 58 -5.45 2.29 1.85
C LEU A 58 -4.68 3.38 1.10
N VAL A 59 -5.17 4.61 1.21
CA VAL A 59 -4.50 5.76 0.61
C VAL A 59 -4.07 6.75 1.68
N ALA A 60 -2.95 7.41 1.42
CA ALA A 60 -2.52 8.60 2.12
C ALA A 60 -2.96 9.80 1.29
N GLU A 61 -3.79 10.64 1.87
CA GLU A 61 -4.41 11.79 1.21
C GLU A 61 -3.86 13.09 1.76
N LYS A 62 -3.48 13.98 0.87
CA LYS A 62 -3.10 15.36 1.19
C LYS A 62 -3.88 16.29 0.28
N ASP A 63 -4.52 17.31 0.88
CA ASP A 63 -5.32 18.29 0.14
C ASP A 63 -6.31 17.62 -0.82
N GLN A 64 -7.00 16.57 -0.31
CA GLN A 64 -8.02 15.80 -1.04
C GLN A 64 -7.48 14.97 -2.22
N GLN A 65 -6.15 14.80 -2.30
CA GLN A 65 -5.51 13.99 -3.36
C GLN A 65 -4.71 12.85 -2.75
N PRO A 66 -4.89 11.61 -3.22
CA PRO A 66 -3.99 10.51 -2.87
C PRO A 66 -2.56 10.81 -3.33
N ILE A 67 -1.62 10.70 -2.39
CA ILE A 67 -0.19 10.90 -2.64
C ILE A 67 0.62 9.63 -2.39
N GLY A 68 -0.02 8.62 -1.88
CA GLY A 68 0.56 7.31 -1.64
C GLY A 68 -0.51 6.30 -1.34
N TYR A 69 -0.16 5.02 -1.39
CA TYR A 69 -1.09 3.94 -1.09
C TYR A 69 -0.36 2.70 -0.60
N VAL A 70 -1.10 1.83 0.07
CA VAL A 70 -0.69 0.46 0.38
C VAL A 70 -1.83 -0.48 0.01
N PHE A 71 -1.48 -1.56 -0.69
CA PHE A 71 -2.40 -2.59 -1.12
C PHE A 71 -2.04 -3.91 -0.44
N VAL A 72 -2.95 -4.46 0.35
CA VAL A 72 -2.72 -5.65 1.18
C VAL A 72 -3.77 -6.70 0.86
N LEU A 73 -3.31 -7.94 0.65
CA LEU A 73 -4.17 -9.10 0.51
C LEU A 73 -4.07 -9.97 1.76
N HIS A 74 -5.19 -10.52 2.19
CA HIS A 74 -5.28 -11.43 3.34
C HIS A 74 -5.76 -12.79 2.86
N HIS A 75 -5.01 -13.85 3.19
CA HIS A 75 -5.37 -15.19 2.74
C HIS A 75 -4.93 -16.25 3.74
N PRO A 76 -5.59 -17.44 3.74
CA PRO A 76 -5.20 -18.53 4.63
C PRO A 76 -3.86 -19.15 4.21
N ALA A 77 -3.13 -19.62 5.21
CA ALA A 77 -1.88 -20.36 5.02
C ALA A 77 -1.77 -21.46 6.07
N PHE A 78 -1.52 -22.69 5.65
CA PHE A 78 -1.42 -23.82 6.56
C PHE A 78 -0.29 -23.64 7.58
N TYR A 79 0.86 -23.15 7.13
CA TYR A 79 2.04 -22.99 7.99
C TYR A 79 1.81 -21.96 9.11
N ALA A 80 0.87 -21.05 8.91
CA ALA A 80 0.57 -19.99 9.87
C ALA A 80 -0.57 -20.34 10.82
N ASN A 81 -1.25 -21.46 10.61
CA ASN A 81 -2.45 -21.84 11.35
C ASN A 81 -3.55 -20.77 11.32
N GLY A 82 -3.73 -20.13 10.18
CA GLY A 82 -4.71 -19.06 10.02
C GLY A 82 -4.39 -18.22 8.78
N ILE A 83 -4.83 -16.99 8.81
CA ILE A 83 -4.59 -16.08 7.70
C ILE A 83 -3.26 -15.33 7.87
N ILE A 84 -2.68 -14.97 6.75
CA ILE A 84 -1.55 -14.05 6.66
C ILE A 84 -1.93 -12.83 5.83
N SER A 85 -1.23 -11.73 6.05
CA SER A 85 -1.36 -10.53 5.23
C SER A 85 -0.14 -10.42 4.32
N TRP A 86 -0.40 -10.11 3.06
CA TRP A 86 0.64 -9.90 2.06
C TRP A 86 0.51 -8.49 1.51
N VAL A 87 1.55 -7.67 1.69
CA VAL A 87 1.62 -6.34 1.09
C VAL A 87 2.00 -6.51 -0.37
N GLU A 88 1.04 -6.30 -1.24
CA GLU A 88 1.22 -6.41 -2.68
C GLU A 88 2.00 -5.21 -3.22
N GLU A 89 1.60 -4.00 -2.81
CA GLU A 89 2.20 -2.75 -3.29
C GLU A 89 2.21 -1.70 -2.18
N LEU A 90 3.30 -0.93 -2.12
CA LEU A 90 3.43 0.27 -1.30
C LEU A 90 4.13 1.33 -2.13
N PHE A 91 3.52 2.49 -2.27
CA PHE A 91 4.08 3.60 -3.04
C PHE A 91 3.75 4.95 -2.40
N VAL A 92 4.72 5.83 -2.40
CA VAL A 92 4.57 7.24 -2.01
C VAL A 92 5.21 8.08 -3.11
N LEU A 93 4.52 9.13 -3.54
CA LEU A 93 5.07 10.08 -4.51
C LEU A 93 6.43 10.58 -4.03
N GLU A 94 7.39 10.68 -4.94
CA GLU A 94 8.78 11.01 -4.64
C GLU A 94 8.91 12.32 -3.85
N GLU A 95 8.15 13.34 -4.21
CA GLU A 95 8.15 14.66 -3.56
C GLU A 95 7.67 14.63 -2.11
N TYR A 96 6.99 13.56 -1.69
CA TYR A 96 6.49 13.37 -0.32
C TYR A 96 7.29 12.33 0.47
N ARG A 97 8.34 11.76 -0.10
CA ARG A 97 9.21 10.81 0.59
C ARG A 97 10.04 11.50 1.66
N GLY A 98 10.47 10.75 2.67
CA GLY A 98 11.22 11.28 3.80
C GLY A 98 10.36 11.98 4.85
N GLN A 99 9.02 11.84 4.77
CA GLN A 99 8.06 12.43 5.71
C GLN A 99 7.30 11.37 6.51
N SER A 100 7.81 10.16 6.57
CA SER A 100 7.23 9.02 7.28
C SER A 100 5.86 8.54 6.74
N ILE A 101 5.46 8.93 5.53
CA ILE A 101 4.17 8.54 4.95
C ILE A 101 4.13 7.04 4.69
N GLY A 102 5.20 6.48 4.12
CA GLY A 102 5.31 5.04 3.89
C GLY A 102 5.25 4.24 5.19
N LYS A 103 5.91 4.72 6.23
CA LYS A 103 5.87 4.12 7.57
C LYS A 103 4.43 4.11 8.12
N HIS A 104 3.73 5.24 8.03
CA HIS A 104 2.35 5.34 8.51
C HIS A 104 1.39 4.45 7.70
N LEU A 105 1.58 4.36 6.37
CA LEU A 105 0.80 3.43 5.54
C LEU A 105 1.01 1.99 5.99
N MET A 106 2.25 1.60 6.29
CA MET A 106 2.54 0.26 6.80
C MET A 106 1.93 0.04 8.19
N GLU A 107 1.97 1.03 9.08
CA GLU A 107 1.32 0.95 10.39
C GLU A 107 -0.19 0.74 10.26
N GLU A 108 -0.85 1.44 9.33
CA GLU A 108 -2.27 1.24 9.05
C GLU A 108 -2.54 -0.16 8.47
N ALA A 109 -1.69 -0.63 7.57
CA ALA A 109 -1.78 -1.98 7.04
C ALA A 109 -1.66 -3.04 8.15
N GLU A 110 -0.71 -2.87 9.06
CA GLU A 110 -0.53 -3.76 10.22
C GLU A 110 -1.73 -3.74 11.14
N LYS A 111 -2.29 -2.56 11.39
CA LYS A 111 -3.50 -2.39 12.20
C LYS A 111 -4.68 -3.16 11.61
N GLN A 112 -4.91 -3.04 10.30
CA GLN A 112 -5.97 -3.77 9.62
C GLN A 112 -5.72 -5.28 9.65
N SER A 113 -4.47 -5.70 9.45
CA SER A 113 -4.07 -7.11 9.48
C SER A 113 -4.32 -7.72 10.86
N LYS A 114 -3.93 -7.04 11.92
CA LYS A 114 -4.18 -7.47 13.31
C LYS A 114 -5.66 -7.55 13.63
N ALA A 115 -6.45 -6.58 13.16
CA ALA A 115 -7.90 -6.58 13.36
C ALA A 115 -8.59 -7.77 12.69
N ARG A 116 -8.02 -8.29 11.60
CA ARG A 116 -8.49 -9.50 10.90
C ARG A 116 -8.00 -10.79 11.53
N GLY A 117 -7.13 -10.72 12.54
CA GLY A 117 -6.53 -11.88 13.16
C GLY A 117 -5.38 -12.51 12.37
N ALA A 118 -4.76 -11.75 11.47
CA ALA A 118 -3.62 -12.25 10.70
C ALA A 118 -2.46 -12.62 11.62
N LYS A 119 -1.80 -13.72 11.32
CA LYS A 119 -0.68 -14.27 12.11
C LYS A 119 0.63 -13.55 11.81
N LEU A 120 0.78 -13.04 10.61
CA LEU A 120 1.94 -12.27 10.19
C LEU A 120 1.57 -11.38 9.00
N ILE A 121 2.43 -10.42 8.71
CA ILE A 121 2.39 -9.61 7.52
C ILE A 121 3.75 -9.77 6.81
N ALA A 122 3.71 -9.98 5.51
CA ALA A 122 4.89 -10.25 4.70
C ALA A 122 4.84 -9.46 3.40
N LEU A 123 5.99 -9.32 2.78
CA LEU A 123 6.13 -8.64 1.49
C LEU A 123 7.41 -9.08 0.80
N ALA A 124 7.52 -8.74 -0.47
CA ALA A 124 8.77 -8.82 -1.21
C ALA A 124 9.17 -7.41 -1.65
N THR A 125 10.45 -7.11 -1.59
CA THR A 125 10.99 -5.83 -2.06
C THR A 125 12.30 -6.06 -2.81
N ARG A 126 12.56 -5.22 -3.82
CA ARG A 126 13.81 -5.27 -4.58
C ARG A 126 14.82 -4.22 -4.13
N ARG A 127 14.34 -3.08 -3.64
CA ARG A 127 15.19 -1.89 -3.42
C ARG A 127 14.99 -1.21 -2.08
N ALA A 128 13.98 -1.61 -1.31
CA ALA A 128 13.59 -0.93 -0.08
C ALA A 128 13.83 -1.75 1.19
N ASP A 129 14.77 -2.71 1.14
CA ASP A 129 15.08 -3.55 2.29
C ASP A 129 15.46 -2.73 3.54
N GLN A 130 16.22 -1.66 3.38
CA GLN A 130 16.59 -0.79 4.51
C GLN A 130 15.37 -0.12 5.15
N PHE A 131 14.42 0.32 4.32
CA PHE A 131 13.18 0.90 4.82
C PHE A 131 12.40 -0.10 5.67
N TYR A 132 12.21 -1.33 5.18
CA TYR A 132 11.46 -2.34 5.91
C TYR A 132 12.18 -2.81 7.18
N LYS A 133 13.48 -2.97 7.14
CA LYS A 133 14.28 -3.27 8.35
C LYS A 133 14.14 -2.19 9.40
N ALA A 134 14.15 -0.91 8.98
CA ALA A 134 14.02 0.23 9.89
C ALA A 134 12.65 0.27 10.59
N ILE A 135 11.61 -0.26 9.99
CA ILE A 135 10.26 -0.31 10.57
C ILE A 135 9.92 -1.68 11.20
N GLY A 136 10.92 -2.54 11.40
CA GLY A 136 10.77 -3.77 12.20
C GLY A 136 10.58 -5.06 11.42
N TYR A 137 10.79 -5.05 10.10
CA TYR A 137 10.71 -6.26 9.27
C TYR A 137 12.08 -6.93 9.19
N SER A 138 12.08 -8.24 9.07
CA SER A 138 13.31 -9.03 8.90
C SER A 138 13.21 -9.89 7.65
N GLU A 139 14.35 -10.16 7.03
CA GLU A 139 14.42 -11.06 5.89
C GLU A 139 14.04 -12.47 6.32
N SER A 140 13.26 -13.16 5.48
CA SER A 140 12.77 -14.51 5.78
C SER A 140 13.05 -15.50 4.66
N ALA A 141 12.69 -15.16 3.43
CA ALA A 141 12.73 -16.10 2.32
C ALA A 141 13.14 -15.43 1.02
N THR A 142 13.54 -16.23 0.05
CA THR A 142 13.84 -15.77 -1.30
C THR A 142 12.57 -15.81 -2.14
N TYR A 143 12.27 -14.71 -2.84
CA TYR A 143 11.12 -14.57 -3.71
C TYR A 143 11.49 -14.94 -5.14
N PHE A 144 10.71 -15.84 -5.74
CA PHE A 144 10.85 -16.24 -7.13
C PHE A 144 9.58 -15.88 -7.89
N LYS A 145 9.74 -15.49 -9.15
CA LYS A 145 8.61 -15.26 -10.04
C LYS A 145 8.90 -15.80 -11.44
N LYS A 146 7.84 -16.10 -12.17
CA LYS A 146 7.89 -16.48 -13.58
C LYS A 146 6.72 -15.78 -14.28
N ASN A 147 7.04 -14.91 -15.24
CA ASN A 147 6.01 -14.24 -16.02
C ASN A 147 5.41 -15.19 -17.05
N PHE A 148 4.11 -15.14 -17.24
CA PHE A 148 3.41 -15.93 -18.26
C PHE A 148 3.09 -15.13 -19.52
N VAL A 149 3.24 -13.84 -19.44
CA VAL A 149 3.10 -12.92 -20.57
C VAL A 149 4.21 -11.89 -20.59
#